data_09f403c6f3d0b7cd23541f167b0e2226
#
_entry.id   09f403c6f3d0b7cd23541f167b0e2226
#
_cell.length_a   1.000
_cell.length_b   1.000
_cell.length_c   1.000
_cell.angle_alpha   90.00
_cell.angle_beta   90.00
_cell.angle_gamma   90.00
#
_symmetry.space_group_name_H-M   'P 1'
#
loop_
_entity.id
_entity.type
_entity.pdbx_description
1 polymer ?
#
loop_
_entity_poly.entity_id
_entity_poly.type
_entity_poly.pdbx_seq_one_letter_code
_entity_poly.pdbx_strand_id
1 'polypeptide(L)'
;MIIIEEVLTNPSVGNRTKDIFEIEWYETTKTIIRRPTQSGMELVIRKNSRVPLADGDILWMDDERYVVLVIKSCECIVFTPNTLKEMGIICFEIGNKHIPIYIDDENNISVAYESPLYVQLQRAGYAPRIEERKLLQTHMLRANGHGNTTNY
;
A
#
# COMPACT_ATOMS: atom_id res chain seq x y z
N MET A 1 0.05 25.88 -7.47
CA MET A 1 -0.33 24.68 -6.69
C MET A 1 -1.47 23.96 -7.39
N ILE A 2 -1.34 22.66 -7.59
CA ILE A 2 -2.34 21.84 -8.25
C ILE A 2 -3.14 21.10 -7.19
N ILE A 3 -4.48 21.16 -7.28
CA ILE A 3 -5.39 20.49 -6.36
C ILE A 3 -6.04 19.32 -7.09
N ILE A 4 -5.91 18.12 -6.52
CA ILE A 4 -6.45 16.88 -7.08
C ILE A 4 -7.61 16.41 -6.20
N GLU A 5 -8.80 16.33 -6.76
CA GLU A 5 -9.98 15.84 -6.06
C GLU A 5 -10.31 14.41 -6.43
N GLU A 6 -9.94 13.98 -7.64
CA GLU A 6 -10.15 12.62 -8.13
C GLU A 6 -8.99 12.18 -9.00
N VAL A 7 -8.69 10.88 -8.99
CA VAL A 7 -7.71 10.31 -9.92
C VAL A 7 -8.32 10.23 -11.33
N LEU A 8 -7.48 10.29 -12.35
CA LEU A 8 -7.95 10.19 -13.72
C LEU A 8 -8.30 8.73 -14.06
N THR A 9 -9.40 8.54 -14.79
CA THR A 9 -9.87 7.21 -15.17
C THR A 9 -9.29 6.82 -16.52
N ASN A 10 -8.43 5.78 -16.53
CA ASN A 10 -7.83 5.22 -17.73
C ASN A 10 -7.28 6.26 -18.71
N PRO A 11 -6.45 7.21 -18.26
CA PRO A 11 -5.89 8.22 -19.15
C PRO A 11 -4.87 7.60 -20.10
N SER A 12 -4.79 8.14 -21.31
CA SER A 12 -3.75 7.78 -22.26
C SER A 12 -2.60 8.77 -22.11
N VAL A 13 -1.48 8.31 -21.54
CA VAL A 13 -0.35 9.19 -21.28
C VAL A 13 0.54 9.48 -22.49
N GLY A 14 0.53 8.59 -23.49
CA GLY A 14 1.32 8.79 -24.70
C GLY A 14 2.80 9.01 -24.41
N ASN A 15 3.37 10.02 -25.07
CA ASN A 15 4.80 10.35 -24.94
C ASN A 15 5.08 11.41 -23.86
N ARG A 16 4.13 11.68 -22.99
CA ARG A 16 4.30 12.68 -21.94
C ARG A 16 5.39 12.27 -20.95
N THR A 17 6.04 13.28 -20.38
CA THR A 17 7.05 13.06 -19.36
C THR A 17 6.37 12.71 -18.02
N LYS A 18 6.88 11.66 -17.38
CA LYS A 18 6.37 11.19 -16.11
C LYS A 18 6.99 11.98 -14.96
N ASP A 19 6.14 12.45 -14.05
CA ASP A 19 6.53 12.97 -12.74
C ASP A 19 5.94 12.07 -11.66
N ILE A 20 6.54 12.01 -10.50
CA ILE A 20 6.19 11.07 -9.45
C ILE A 20 5.76 11.81 -8.18
N PHE A 21 4.63 11.38 -7.62
CA PHE A 21 4.14 11.80 -6.32
C PHE A 21 4.20 10.58 -5.40
N GLU A 22 5.12 10.59 -4.42
CA GLU A 22 5.32 9.44 -3.56
C GLU A 22 4.54 9.55 -2.26
N ILE A 23 3.92 8.44 -1.84
CA ILE A 23 3.25 8.32 -0.54
C ILE A 23 3.69 7.04 0.15
N GLU A 24 3.49 7.00 1.48
CA GLU A 24 3.69 5.80 2.27
C GLU A 24 2.46 4.89 2.16
N TRP A 25 2.66 3.59 2.38
CA TRP A 25 1.58 2.61 2.29
C TRP A 25 0.41 2.93 3.22
N TYR A 26 0.67 3.53 4.39
CA TYR A 26 -0.36 3.87 5.37
C TYR A 26 -1.08 5.18 5.07
N GLU A 27 -0.70 5.88 4.00
CA GLU A 27 -1.33 7.14 3.60
C GLU A 27 -2.42 6.98 2.55
N THR A 28 -2.64 5.79 2.03
CA THR A 28 -3.54 5.56 0.89
C THR A 28 -4.98 5.97 1.15
N THR A 29 -5.42 5.97 2.41
CA THR A 29 -6.79 6.33 2.78
C THR A 29 -6.93 7.76 3.29
N LYS A 30 -5.84 8.50 3.38
CA LYS A 30 -5.91 9.91 3.77
C LYS A 30 -6.70 10.70 2.75
N THR A 31 -7.50 11.67 3.23
CA THR A 31 -8.29 12.53 2.37
C THR A 31 -7.54 13.79 1.94
N ILE A 32 -6.52 14.17 2.70
CA ILE A 32 -5.70 15.34 2.38
C ILE A 32 -4.23 14.95 2.46
N ILE A 33 -3.50 15.13 1.36
CA ILE A 33 -2.06 14.94 1.31
C ILE A 33 -1.47 16.10 0.51
N ARG A 34 -0.53 16.82 1.11
CA ARG A 34 0.14 17.94 0.47
C ARG A 34 1.65 17.73 0.49
N ARG A 35 2.26 17.69 -0.69
CA ARG A 35 3.72 17.64 -0.84
C ARG A 35 4.10 17.93 -2.29
N PRO A 36 5.38 18.26 -2.55
CA PRO A 36 5.84 18.41 -3.93
C PRO A 36 6.01 17.04 -4.60
N THR A 37 5.90 17.04 -5.92
CA THR A 37 6.32 15.87 -6.73
C THR A 37 7.85 15.82 -6.77
N GLN A 38 8.40 14.78 -7.38
CA GLN A 38 9.85 14.66 -7.53
C GLN A 38 10.47 15.80 -8.31
N SER A 39 9.74 16.35 -9.29
CA SER A 39 10.22 17.50 -10.06
C SER A 39 10.05 18.84 -9.33
N GLY A 40 9.39 18.82 -8.16
CA GLY A 40 9.17 20.04 -7.37
C GLY A 40 7.83 20.71 -7.59
N MET A 41 6.91 20.10 -8.32
CA MET A 41 5.57 20.64 -8.53
C MET A 41 4.75 20.51 -7.25
N GLU A 42 4.24 21.60 -6.71
CA GLU A 42 3.38 21.57 -5.52
C GLU A 42 2.01 21.00 -5.85
N LEU A 43 1.65 19.93 -5.14
CA LEU A 43 0.41 19.19 -5.39
C LEU A 43 -0.29 18.87 -4.08
N VAL A 44 -1.61 19.03 -4.08
CA VAL A 44 -2.47 18.68 -2.95
C VAL A 44 -3.52 17.68 -3.42
N ILE A 45 -3.57 16.54 -2.77
CA ILE A 45 -4.71 15.62 -2.92
C ILE A 45 -5.74 16.01 -1.88
N ARG A 46 -6.98 16.21 -2.32
CA ARG A 46 -8.11 16.54 -1.46
C ARG A 46 -9.31 15.71 -1.92
N LYS A 47 -9.44 14.52 -1.37
CA LYS A 47 -10.50 13.59 -1.76
C LYS A 47 -11.74 13.76 -0.87
N ASN A 48 -12.90 13.51 -1.46
CA ASN A 48 -14.17 13.45 -0.72
C ASN A 48 -14.52 12.05 -0.27
N SER A 49 -13.79 11.04 -0.73
CA SER A 49 -14.04 9.64 -0.42
C SER A 49 -12.85 9.02 0.30
N ARG A 50 -13.11 7.88 0.97
CA ARG A 50 -12.07 7.08 1.61
C ARG A 50 -11.63 5.91 0.74
N VAL A 51 -12.00 5.91 -0.53
CA VAL A 51 -11.49 4.92 -1.47
C VAL A 51 -9.97 5.06 -1.51
N PRO A 52 -9.21 3.98 -1.25
CA PRO A 52 -7.76 4.08 -1.20
C PRO A 52 -7.16 4.51 -2.52
N LEU A 53 -6.11 5.32 -2.43
CA LEU A 53 -5.24 5.61 -3.57
C LEU A 53 -4.47 4.33 -3.91
N ALA A 54 -4.28 4.07 -5.19
CA ALA A 54 -3.58 2.88 -5.65
C ALA A 54 -2.25 3.24 -6.31
N ASP A 55 -1.25 2.38 -6.13
CA ASP A 55 0.03 2.51 -6.81
C ASP A 55 -0.22 2.55 -8.32
N GLY A 56 0.32 3.55 -9.00
CA GLY A 56 0.11 3.73 -10.43
C GLY A 56 -1.06 4.63 -10.81
N ASP A 57 -1.84 5.12 -9.86
CA ASP A 57 -2.90 6.09 -10.16
C ASP A 57 -2.31 7.33 -10.82
N ILE A 58 -2.97 7.80 -11.89
CA ILE A 58 -2.60 9.04 -12.56
C ILE A 58 -3.39 10.18 -11.90
N LEU A 59 -2.67 11.08 -11.27
CA LEU A 59 -3.27 12.18 -10.51
C LEU A 59 -3.58 13.39 -11.37
N TRP A 60 -2.74 13.67 -12.34
CA TRP A 60 -2.83 14.87 -13.15
C TRP A 60 -2.10 14.70 -14.47
N MET A 61 -2.55 15.41 -15.49
CA MET A 61 -1.95 15.37 -16.80
C MET A 61 -2.22 16.65 -17.58
N ASP A 62 -1.21 17.14 -18.30
CA ASP A 62 -1.37 18.19 -19.29
C ASP A 62 -0.83 17.68 -20.65
N ASP A 63 -0.53 18.59 -21.60
CA ASP A 63 -0.08 18.19 -22.92
C ASP A 63 1.34 17.63 -22.91
N GLU A 64 2.15 17.95 -21.92
CA GLU A 64 3.57 17.62 -21.91
C GLU A 64 3.98 16.61 -20.83
N ARG A 65 3.23 16.51 -19.73
CA ARG A 65 3.60 15.67 -18.60
C ARG A 65 2.39 15.12 -17.86
N TYR A 66 2.65 14.12 -17.02
CA TYR A 66 1.64 13.57 -16.12
C TYR A 66 2.29 13.22 -14.78
N VAL A 67 1.47 13.19 -13.74
CA VAL A 67 1.90 12.82 -12.40
C VAL A 67 1.29 11.48 -12.02
N VAL A 68 2.15 10.53 -11.66
CA VAL A 68 1.73 9.21 -11.20
C VAL A 68 1.98 9.09 -9.70
N LEU A 69 1.02 8.50 -8.99
CA LEU A 69 1.17 8.18 -7.59
C LEU A 69 1.98 6.90 -7.45
N VAL A 70 3.00 6.95 -6.60
CA VAL A 70 3.84 5.79 -6.31
C VAL A 70 3.82 5.54 -4.80
N ILE A 71 3.50 4.30 -4.41
CA ILE A 71 3.62 3.87 -3.02
C ILE A 71 5.06 3.45 -2.80
N LYS A 72 5.71 4.04 -1.80
CA LYS A 72 7.08 3.70 -1.44
C LYS A 72 7.17 2.28 -0.94
N SER A 73 8.22 1.57 -1.32
CA SER A 73 8.56 0.33 -0.64
C SER A 73 8.98 0.62 0.79
N CYS A 74 8.84 -0.36 1.65
CA CYS A 74 9.25 -0.25 3.04
C CYS A 74 9.83 -1.58 3.51
N GLU A 75 10.53 -1.54 4.65
CA GLU A 75 11.05 -2.74 5.27
C GLU A 75 9.89 -3.57 5.80
N CYS A 76 9.85 -4.84 5.40
CA CYS A 76 8.77 -5.75 5.74
C CYS A 76 9.30 -7.04 6.35
N ILE A 77 8.45 -7.68 7.16
CA ILE A 77 8.62 -9.07 7.55
C ILE A 77 7.87 -9.89 6.52
N VAL A 78 8.54 -10.85 5.89
CA VAL A 78 7.96 -11.65 4.82
C VAL A 78 8.04 -13.13 5.18
N PHE A 79 6.93 -13.84 4.93
CA PHE A 79 6.84 -15.29 5.11
C PHE A 79 6.41 -15.96 3.83
N THR A 80 6.94 -17.16 3.60
CA THR A 80 6.41 -18.04 2.56
C THR A 80 5.91 -19.31 3.24
N PRO A 81 4.60 -19.44 3.51
CA PRO A 81 4.06 -20.61 4.18
C PRO A 81 4.26 -21.88 3.34
N ASN A 82 4.56 -22.99 4.00
CA ASN A 82 4.75 -24.28 3.32
C ASN A 82 3.44 -25.03 3.16
N THR A 83 2.45 -24.76 3.99
CA THR A 83 1.15 -25.43 3.98
C THR A 83 0.04 -24.42 4.18
N LEU A 84 -1.17 -24.81 3.80
CA LEU A 84 -2.36 -23.99 4.03
C LEU A 84 -2.60 -23.77 5.53
N LYS A 85 -2.34 -24.79 6.34
CA LYS A 85 -2.48 -24.67 7.80
C LYS A 85 -1.52 -23.65 8.37
N GLU A 86 -0.27 -23.65 7.92
CA GLU A 86 0.73 -22.67 8.34
C GLU A 86 0.31 -21.24 7.95
N MET A 87 -0.20 -21.09 6.73
CA MET A 87 -0.78 -19.81 6.30
C MET A 87 -1.85 -19.33 7.27
N GLY A 88 -2.78 -20.22 7.63
CA GLY A 88 -3.87 -19.90 8.55
C GLY A 88 -3.37 -19.49 9.94
N ILE A 89 -2.41 -20.25 10.50
CA ILE A 89 -1.86 -19.98 11.82
C ILE A 89 -1.17 -18.63 11.86
N ILE A 90 -0.31 -18.36 10.89
CA ILE A 90 0.45 -17.09 10.85
C ILE A 90 -0.51 -15.90 10.71
N CYS A 91 -1.47 -15.98 9.79
CA CYS A 91 -2.46 -14.91 9.63
C CYS A 91 -3.31 -14.72 10.88
N PHE A 92 -3.69 -15.82 11.54
CA PHE A 92 -4.46 -15.74 12.78
C PHE A 92 -3.68 -15.01 13.88
N GLU A 93 -2.41 -15.39 14.08
CA GLU A 93 -1.57 -14.76 15.11
C GLU A 93 -1.33 -13.27 14.85
N ILE A 94 -1.02 -12.92 13.60
CA ILE A 94 -0.79 -11.53 13.23
C ILE A 94 -2.09 -10.72 13.32
N GLY A 95 -3.20 -11.31 12.85
CA GLY A 95 -4.51 -10.67 12.91
C GLY A 95 -4.96 -10.34 14.32
N ASN A 96 -4.63 -11.18 15.29
CA ASN A 96 -4.92 -10.91 16.70
C ASN A 96 -4.21 -9.66 17.25
N LYS A 97 -3.16 -9.23 16.59
CA LYS A 97 -2.42 -8.01 16.95
C LYS A 97 -2.93 -6.78 16.19
N HIS A 98 -3.93 -6.95 15.35
CA HIS A 98 -4.50 -5.89 14.50
C HIS A 98 -3.47 -5.24 13.56
N ILE A 99 -2.48 -5.99 13.16
CA ILE A 99 -1.47 -5.55 12.20
C ILE A 99 -1.98 -5.85 10.79
N PRO A 100 -1.96 -4.89 9.87
CA PRO A 100 -2.37 -5.14 8.49
C PRO A 100 -1.52 -6.21 7.82
N ILE A 101 -2.18 -7.16 7.16
CA ILE A 101 -1.56 -8.30 6.50
C ILE A 101 -1.74 -8.16 5.00
N TYR A 102 -0.68 -8.41 4.25
CA TYR A 102 -0.67 -8.37 2.79
C TYR A 102 -0.24 -9.74 2.26
N ILE A 103 -1.01 -10.29 1.33
CA ILE A 103 -0.69 -11.56 0.67
C ILE A 103 -0.57 -11.31 -0.81
N ASP A 104 0.59 -11.59 -1.38
CA ASP A 104 0.84 -11.38 -2.81
C ASP A 104 0.35 -12.58 -3.64
N ASP A 105 0.51 -12.48 -4.97
CA ASP A 105 0.05 -13.51 -5.90
C ASP A 105 0.84 -14.82 -5.79
N GLU A 106 1.99 -14.79 -5.13
CA GLU A 106 2.84 -15.98 -4.89
C GLU A 106 2.62 -16.55 -3.49
N ASN A 107 1.58 -16.09 -2.78
CA ASN A 107 1.23 -16.52 -1.43
C ASN A 107 2.27 -16.16 -0.36
N ASN A 108 3.07 -15.15 -0.59
CA ASN A 108 3.92 -14.58 0.45
C ASN A 108 3.09 -13.69 1.35
N ILE A 109 3.28 -13.83 2.66
CA ILE A 109 2.66 -12.95 3.65
C ILE A 109 3.66 -11.84 3.96
N SER A 110 3.21 -10.59 3.89
CA SER A 110 4.04 -9.43 4.22
C SER A 110 3.34 -8.53 5.22
N VAL A 111 4.09 -8.02 6.18
CA VAL A 111 3.64 -6.99 7.11
C VAL A 111 4.75 -5.95 7.24
N ALA A 112 4.39 -4.72 7.60
CA ALA A 112 5.39 -3.69 7.88
C ALA A 112 6.28 -4.15 9.04
N TYR A 113 7.58 -3.88 8.96
CA TYR A 113 8.52 -4.34 9.97
C TYR A 113 8.20 -3.77 11.35
N GLU A 114 8.23 -4.67 12.33
CA GLU A 114 8.05 -4.35 13.74
C GLU A 114 8.90 -5.33 14.53
N SER A 115 9.84 -4.83 15.30
CA SER A 115 10.81 -5.67 16.00
C SER A 115 10.19 -6.70 16.94
N PRO A 116 9.21 -6.35 17.81
CA PRO A 116 8.60 -7.35 18.68
C PRO A 116 7.95 -8.50 17.92
N LEU A 117 7.27 -8.20 16.83
CA LEU A 117 6.64 -9.23 16.01
C LEU A 117 7.68 -10.14 15.36
N TYR A 118 8.74 -9.56 14.81
CA TYR A 118 9.82 -10.32 14.20
C TYR A 118 10.45 -11.32 15.18
N VAL A 119 10.76 -10.86 16.39
CA VAL A 119 11.34 -11.70 17.44
C VAL A 119 10.38 -12.83 17.83
N GLN A 120 9.09 -12.51 17.99
CA GLN A 120 8.07 -13.50 18.32
C GLN A 120 7.98 -14.60 17.28
N LEU A 121 7.97 -14.23 16.01
CA LEU A 121 7.85 -15.17 14.90
C LEU A 121 9.10 -16.04 14.75
N GLN A 122 10.27 -15.48 14.99
CA GLN A 122 11.51 -16.27 15.03
C GLN A 122 11.47 -17.30 16.15
N ARG A 123 11.04 -16.91 17.35
CA ARG A 123 10.94 -17.81 18.50
C ARG A 123 9.92 -18.91 18.29
N ALA A 124 8.87 -18.64 17.52
CA ALA A 124 7.85 -19.64 17.20
C ALA A 124 8.30 -20.64 16.14
N GLY A 125 9.50 -20.47 15.57
CA GLY A 125 10.04 -21.37 14.57
C GLY A 125 9.63 -21.09 13.14
N TYR A 126 8.91 -20.01 12.88
CA TYR A 126 8.64 -19.56 11.53
C TYR A 126 9.86 -18.84 10.99
N ALA A 127 10.28 -19.08 9.81
CA ALA A 127 11.49 -18.49 9.24
C ALA A 127 11.19 -17.14 8.58
N PRO A 128 10.97 -16.06 9.35
CA PRO A 128 10.67 -14.75 8.78
C PRO A 128 11.90 -14.18 8.09
N ARG A 129 11.67 -13.48 6.98
CA ARG A 129 12.71 -12.74 6.27
C ARG A 129 12.42 -11.25 6.39
N ILE A 130 13.45 -10.43 6.29
CA ILE A 130 13.30 -8.98 6.21
C ILE A 130 13.63 -8.59 4.78
N GLU A 131 12.66 -7.99 4.10
CA GLU A 131 12.78 -7.59 2.70
C GLU A 131 12.10 -6.25 2.46
N GLU A 132 12.61 -5.49 1.50
CA GLU A 132 11.94 -4.30 1.00
C GLU A 132 10.78 -4.73 0.10
N ARG A 133 9.57 -4.29 0.42
CA ARG A 133 8.36 -4.62 -0.33
C ARG A 133 7.44 -3.41 -0.41
N LYS A 134 6.65 -3.34 -1.48
CA LYS A 134 5.50 -2.45 -1.53
C LYS A 134 4.31 -3.14 -0.91
N LEU A 135 3.64 -2.48 0.04
CA LEU A 135 2.41 -2.99 0.63
C LEU A 135 1.23 -2.40 -0.14
N LEU A 136 0.71 -3.19 -1.07
CA LEU A 136 -0.34 -2.75 -2.00
C LEU A 136 -1.73 -3.10 -1.47
N GLN A 137 -2.67 -2.18 -1.61
CA GLN A 137 -4.06 -2.38 -1.16
C GLN A 137 -4.72 -3.60 -1.78
N THR A 138 -4.37 -3.95 -3.02
CA THR A 138 -4.90 -5.15 -3.69
C THR A 138 -4.49 -6.45 -3.02
N HIS A 139 -3.41 -6.43 -2.26
CA HIS A 139 -2.92 -7.60 -1.52
C HIS A 139 -3.37 -7.61 -0.06
N MET A 140 -3.96 -6.52 0.42
CA MET A 140 -4.35 -6.42 1.82
C MET A 140 -5.45 -7.41 2.16
N LEU A 141 -5.24 -8.17 3.22
CA LEU A 141 -6.23 -9.11 3.73
C LEU A 141 -7.33 -8.36 4.46
N ARG A 142 -8.58 -8.53 4.01
CA ARG A 142 -9.73 -7.85 4.59
C ARG A 142 -10.86 -8.83 4.86
N ALA A 143 -11.52 -8.63 6.00
CA ALA A 143 -12.75 -9.34 6.29
C ALA A 143 -13.92 -8.56 5.68
N ASN A 144 -14.64 -9.18 4.76
CA ASN A 144 -15.76 -8.52 4.07
C ASN A 144 -17.11 -8.74 4.77
N GLY A 145 -17.12 -9.51 5.85
CA GLY A 145 -18.36 -9.89 6.51
C GLY A 145 -19.08 -8.77 7.25
N HIS A 146 -18.44 -7.64 7.45
CA HIS A 146 -19.00 -6.55 8.25
C HIS A 146 -19.68 -5.48 7.41
N GLY A 147 -19.71 -5.61 6.11
CA GLY A 147 -20.44 -4.74 5.21
C GLY A 147 -20.13 -3.25 5.26
N ASN A 148 -19.65 -2.80 6.37
CA ASN A 148 -19.32 -1.41 6.60
C ASN A 148 -17.83 -1.27 6.77
N THR A 149 -17.16 -1.50 5.75
CA THR A 149 -15.72 -1.45 5.68
C THR A 149 -15.12 -0.08 6.01
N THR A 150 -15.95 0.82 6.45
CA THR A 150 -15.56 2.18 6.80
C THR A 150 -14.60 2.26 7.98
N ASN A 151 -14.45 1.18 8.73
CA ASN A 151 -13.62 1.18 9.92
C ASN A 151 -12.21 0.61 9.69
N TYR A 152 -11.86 0.40 8.44
CA TYR A 152 -10.54 -0.11 8.12
C TYR A 152 -9.63 0.99 7.63
#